data_3ae7f7ee9c09356cfd3da45040af45b2
#
_entry.id   3ae7f7ee9c09356cfd3da45040af45b2
#
_cell.length_a   1.000
_cell.length_b   1.000
_cell.length_c   1.000
_cell.angle_alpha   90.00
_cell.angle_beta   90.00
_cell.angle_gamma   90.00
#
_symmetry.space_group_name_H-M   'P 1'
#
loop_
_entity.id
_entity.type
_entity.pdbx_description
1 polymer ?
#
loop_
_entity_poly.entity_id
_entity_poly.type
_entity_poly.pdbx_seq_one_letter_code
_entity_poly.pdbx_strand_id
1 'polypeptide(L)'
;AARAPSGTNTQPWHVYVVHGEPRQRIEREVCAAHDAIRANPALAGDFRESYDYYPEQWVSPYIDRRRENGWGLYGLLGITKGDKDAMHAQHQRNFKFFDAPVGLFFTIDRVMGRGSLVDCGMFIQNVMVAARARSLHTCPQAAWNGFAKIIAPIIGMGEGELMVCGMSLGHADESAKVNTFHTPRVAAEDFTRWVG
;
A
#
# COMPACT_ATOMS: atom_id res chain seq x y z
N ALA A 1 -12.10 7.74 -12.12
CA ALA A 1 -11.19 6.60 -12.11
C ALA A 1 -11.71 5.43 -12.97
N ALA A 2 -13.01 5.15 -12.94
CA ALA A 2 -13.64 4.03 -13.67
C ALA A 2 -13.42 4.02 -15.21
N ARG A 3 -12.81 5.04 -15.77
CA ARG A 3 -12.38 5.07 -17.19
C ARG A 3 -11.03 4.38 -17.42
N ALA A 4 -10.44 3.75 -16.39
CA ALA A 4 -9.27 2.90 -16.59
C ALA A 4 -9.59 1.77 -17.57
N PRO A 5 -8.67 1.41 -18.49
CA PRO A 5 -8.86 0.26 -19.36
C PRO A 5 -8.75 -1.05 -18.57
N SER A 6 -9.34 -2.11 -19.10
CA SER A 6 -9.18 -3.47 -18.60
C SER A 6 -9.28 -4.48 -19.74
N GLY A 7 -8.68 -5.64 -19.59
CA GLY A 7 -8.73 -6.71 -20.56
C GLY A 7 -10.19 -7.06 -20.90
N THR A 8 -10.54 -7.01 -22.20
CA THR A 8 -11.93 -7.20 -22.71
C THR A 8 -13.01 -6.41 -21.96
N ASN A 9 -12.62 -5.30 -21.32
CA ASN A 9 -13.49 -4.42 -20.53
C ASN A 9 -14.14 -5.15 -19.32
N THR A 10 -13.40 -6.03 -18.68
CA THR A 10 -13.90 -6.82 -17.53
C THR A 10 -14.14 -5.99 -16.27
N GLN A 11 -13.41 -4.86 -16.11
CA GLN A 11 -13.56 -3.93 -14.98
C GLN A 11 -13.52 -4.66 -13.62
N PRO A 12 -12.44 -5.39 -13.31
CA PRO A 12 -12.42 -6.41 -12.25
C PRO A 12 -12.31 -5.85 -10.83
N TRP A 13 -12.26 -4.54 -10.67
CA TRP A 13 -12.00 -3.87 -9.40
C TRP A 13 -13.25 -3.68 -8.56
N HIS A 14 -13.13 -3.91 -7.25
CA HIS A 14 -14.06 -3.46 -6.22
C HIS A 14 -13.36 -2.45 -5.31
N VAL A 15 -14.10 -1.54 -4.70
CA VAL A 15 -13.56 -0.51 -3.82
C VAL A 15 -14.38 -0.42 -2.56
N TYR A 16 -13.73 -0.56 -1.43
CA TYR A 16 -14.30 -0.33 -0.10
C TYR A 16 -13.77 0.99 0.44
N VAL A 17 -14.67 1.90 0.80
CA VAL A 17 -14.33 3.19 1.39
C VAL A 17 -14.60 3.13 2.88
N VAL A 18 -13.59 3.35 3.70
CA VAL A 18 -13.71 3.30 5.15
C VAL A 18 -13.41 4.65 5.79
N HIS A 19 -14.26 5.06 6.71
CA HIS A 19 -14.11 6.24 7.54
C HIS A 19 -14.77 6.01 8.91
N GLY A 20 -14.61 6.94 9.85
CA GLY A 20 -15.24 6.85 11.17
C GLY A 20 -14.89 5.56 11.92
N GLU A 21 -15.88 4.91 12.51
CA GLU A 21 -15.67 3.75 13.40
C GLU A 21 -15.06 2.54 12.68
N PRO A 22 -15.51 2.09 11.50
CA PRO A 22 -14.86 0.97 10.80
C PRO A 22 -13.37 1.22 10.53
N ARG A 23 -12.99 2.43 10.11
CA ARG A 23 -11.59 2.80 9.93
C ARG A 23 -10.80 2.71 11.24
N GLN A 24 -11.34 3.26 12.33
CA GLN A 24 -10.69 3.22 13.64
C GLN A 24 -10.57 1.78 14.18
N ARG A 25 -11.56 0.94 13.93
CA ARG A 25 -11.53 -0.46 14.29
C ARG A 25 -10.43 -1.22 13.56
N ILE A 26 -10.32 -1.01 12.23
CA ILE A 26 -9.23 -1.59 11.42
C ILE A 26 -7.87 -1.14 11.99
N GLU A 27 -7.69 0.13 12.25
CA GLU A 27 -6.47 0.69 12.83
C GLU A 27 -6.10 -0.02 14.15
N ARG A 28 -7.04 -0.10 15.09
CA ARG A 28 -6.80 -0.75 16.39
C ARG A 28 -6.42 -2.22 16.25
N GLU A 29 -7.20 -2.98 15.49
CA GLU A 29 -7.02 -4.43 15.38
C GLU A 29 -5.75 -4.79 14.60
N VAL A 30 -5.44 -4.06 13.52
CA VAL A 30 -4.22 -4.31 12.73
C VAL A 30 -2.96 -3.84 13.48
N CYS A 31 -2.99 -2.68 14.16
CA CYS A 31 -1.86 -2.25 14.99
C CYS A 31 -1.59 -3.26 16.12
N ALA A 32 -2.62 -3.78 16.78
CA ALA A 32 -2.45 -4.81 17.81
C ALA A 32 -1.84 -6.11 17.25
N ALA A 33 -2.27 -6.55 16.07
CA ALA A 33 -1.68 -7.70 15.40
C ALA A 33 -0.22 -7.45 15.00
N HIS A 34 0.10 -6.27 14.48
CA HIS A 34 1.46 -5.87 14.13
C HIS A 34 2.40 -5.85 15.35
N ASP A 35 1.92 -5.37 16.50
CA ASP A 35 2.66 -5.40 17.76
C ASP A 35 2.84 -6.84 18.26
N ALA A 36 1.81 -7.68 18.16
CA ALA A 36 1.87 -9.08 18.55
C ALA A 36 2.89 -9.86 17.70
N ILE A 37 2.93 -9.65 16.39
CA ILE A 37 3.92 -10.27 15.49
C ILE A 37 5.35 -9.84 15.89
N ARG A 38 5.55 -8.58 16.25
CA ARG A 38 6.84 -8.11 16.74
C ARG A 38 7.27 -8.80 18.02
N ALA A 39 6.34 -8.96 18.97
CA ALA A 39 6.60 -9.64 20.23
C ALA A 39 6.82 -11.16 20.06
N ASN A 40 6.11 -11.77 19.11
CA ASN A 40 6.21 -13.19 18.78
C ASN A 40 6.21 -13.40 17.25
N PRO A 41 7.40 -13.47 16.61
CA PRO A 41 7.52 -13.64 15.15
C PRO A 41 6.86 -14.90 14.58
N ALA A 42 6.58 -15.92 15.41
CA ALA A 42 5.88 -17.12 14.95
C ALA A 42 4.46 -16.83 14.46
N LEU A 43 3.84 -15.75 14.94
CA LEU A 43 2.52 -15.31 14.50
C LEU A 43 2.50 -14.77 13.06
N ALA A 44 3.64 -14.43 12.48
CA ALA A 44 3.71 -13.90 11.10
C ALA A 44 3.12 -14.87 10.08
N GLY A 45 3.15 -16.18 10.36
CA GLY A 45 2.56 -17.18 9.48
C GLY A 45 1.04 -17.09 9.30
N ASP A 46 0.34 -16.46 10.25
CA ASP A 46 -1.11 -16.24 10.22
C ASP A 46 -1.51 -15.01 9.37
N PHE A 47 -0.54 -14.18 9.02
CA PHE A 47 -0.71 -12.90 8.34
C PHE A 47 0.04 -12.89 7.00
N ARG A 48 -0.45 -13.72 6.06
CA ARG A 48 0.15 -13.84 4.73
C ARG A 48 -0.50 -12.88 3.75
N GLU A 49 0.34 -12.35 2.85
CA GLU A 49 -0.14 -11.56 1.73
C GLU A 49 -1.06 -12.39 0.82
N SER A 50 -2.04 -11.72 0.21
CA SER A 50 -3.01 -12.36 -0.69
C SER A 50 -2.39 -12.82 -2.01
N TYR A 51 -1.22 -12.28 -2.36
CA TYR A 51 -0.41 -12.62 -3.55
C TYR A 51 1.04 -12.18 -3.32
N ASP A 52 1.97 -12.72 -4.10
CA ASP A 52 3.40 -12.39 -4.01
C ASP A 52 3.66 -10.98 -4.55
N TYR A 53 3.67 -9.99 -3.65
CA TYR A 53 3.95 -8.60 -4.02
C TYR A 53 5.45 -8.36 -4.23
N TYR A 54 6.30 -8.97 -3.41
CA TYR A 54 7.75 -8.86 -3.48
C TYR A 54 8.39 -10.15 -3.96
N PRO A 55 9.59 -10.06 -4.60
CA PRO A 55 10.34 -11.26 -4.98
C PRO A 55 10.88 -11.97 -3.73
N GLU A 56 10.99 -13.31 -3.79
CA GLU A 56 11.64 -14.09 -2.73
C GLU A 56 13.10 -13.68 -2.53
N GLN A 57 13.80 -13.40 -3.62
CA GLN A 57 15.19 -12.95 -3.62
C GLN A 57 15.33 -11.60 -4.30
N TRP A 58 15.87 -10.66 -3.56
CA TRP A 58 16.16 -9.33 -4.07
C TRP A 58 17.50 -9.27 -4.79
N VAL A 59 17.53 -8.73 -6.00
CA VAL A 59 18.72 -8.53 -6.83
C VAL A 59 18.88 -7.06 -7.18
N SER A 60 20.13 -6.65 -7.52
CA SER A 60 20.42 -5.32 -8.09
C SER A 60 19.75 -5.21 -9.48
N PRO A 61 19.24 -4.03 -9.85
CA PRO A 61 19.30 -2.74 -9.13
C PRO A 61 18.13 -2.54 -8.13
N TYR A 62 17.21 -3.49 -8.00
CA TYR A 62 15.98 -3.32 -7.19
C TYR A 62 16.27 -3.26 -5.70
N ILE A 63 17.19 -4.11 -5.21
CA ILE A 63 17.60 -4.08 -3.80
C ILE A 63 18.27 -2.76 -3.43
N ASP A 64 19.03 -2.18 -4.37
CA ASP A 64 19.76 -0.93 -4.14
C ASP A 64 18.79 0.24 -4.03
N ARG A 65 17.81 0.33 -4.95
CA ARG A 65 16.72 1.32 -4.91
C ARG A 65 15.88 1.20 -3.65
N ARG A 66 15.57 -0.03 -3.24
CA ARG A 66 14.84 -0.29 -1.99
C ARG A 66 15.61 0.23 -0.77
N ARG A 67 16.91 -0.02 -0.72
CA ARG A 67 17.80 0.45 0.37
C ARG A 67 17.92 1.97 0.38
N GLU A 68 18.15 2.57 -0.78
CA GLU A 68 18.22 4.01 -0.95
C GLU A 68 16.93 4.69 -0.44
N ASN A 69 15.77 4.21 -0.89
CA ASN A 69 14.48 4.73 -0.47
C ASN A 69 14.27 4.58 1.05
N GLY A 70 14.52 3.39 1.60
CA GLY A 70 14.30 3.12 3.02
C GLY A 70 15.21 3.96 3.92
N TRP A 71 16.49 4.02 3.62
CA TRP A 71 17.45 4.80 4.41
C TRP A 71 17.31 6.31 4.19
N GLY A 72 16.93 6.75 3.00
CA GLY A 72 16.60 8.14 2.74
C GLY A 72 15.45 8.63 3.59
N LEU A 73 14.34 7.87 3.64
CA LEU A 73 13.19 8.17 4.48
C LEU A 73 13.53 8.16 5.97
N TYR A 74 14.20 7.10 6.44
CA TYR A 74 14.56 6.99 7.86
C TYR A 74 15.55 8.06 8.30
N GLY A 75 16.53 8.38 7.45
CA GLY A 75 17.49 9.46 7.72
C GLY A 75 16.80 10.82 7.85
N LEU A 76 15.82 11.12 6.97
CA LEU A 76 15.02 12.34 7.04
C LEU A 76 14.23 12.45 8.36
N LEU A 77 13.73 11.31 8.84
CA LEU A 77 12.96 11.21 10.08
C LEU A 77 13.84 11.11 11.34
N GLY A 78 15.17 11.08 11.19
CA GLY A 78 16.10 10.92 12.31
C GLY A 78 16.14 9.51 12.90
N ILE A 79 15.63 8.51 12.17
CA ILE A 79 15.63 7.10 12.58
C ILE A 79 16.96 6.47 12.19
N THR A 80 17.75 6.08 13.17
CA THR A 80 19.06 5.47 12.94
C THR A 80 18.98 3.97 12.69
N LYS A 81 20.01 3.44 12.01
CA LYS A 81 20.11 2.00 11.76
C LYS A 81 20.24 1.25 13.10
N GLY A 82 19.32 0.28 13.32
CA GLY A 82 19.27 -0.51 14.56
C GLY A 82 18.27 0.00 15.58
N ASP A 83 17.71 1.20 15.40
CA ASP A 83 16.58 1.69 16.21
C ASP A 83 15.29 0.97 15.81
N LYS A 84 15.16 -0.26 16.30
CA LYS A 84 14.02 -1.14 15.95
C LYS A 84 12.68 -0.58 16.44
N ASP A 85 12.68 0.21 17.51
CA ASP A 85 11.45 0.79 18.09
C ASP A 85 10.93 1.90 17.18
N ALA A 86 11.78 2.85 16.80
CA ALA A 86 11.41 3.92 15.89
C ALA A 86 11.06 3.38 14.48
N MET A 87 11.79 2.37 13.99
CA MET A 87 11.48 1.71 12.71
C MET A 87 10.11 1.03 12.75
N HIS A 88 9.77 0.33 13.83
CA HIS A 88 8.47 -0.31 14.02
C HIS A 88 7.34 0.72 14.09
N ALA A 89 7.52 1.77 14.89
CA ALA A 89 6.54 2.86 15.02
C ALA A 89 6.28 3.54 13.66
N GLN A 90 7.35 3.81 12.89
CA GLN A 90 7.21 4.41 11.56
C GLN A 90 6.51 3.46 10.57
N HIS A 91 6.82 2.16 10.60
CA HIS A 91 6.14 1.18 9.76
C HIS A 91 4.65 1.06 10.14
N GLN A 92 4.33 1.09 11.44
CA GLN A 92 2.95 1.01 11.95
C GLN A 92 2.08 2.20 11.50
N ARG A 93 2.67 3.34 11.13
CA ARG A 93 1.91 4.46 10.54
C ARG A 93 1.14 4.09 9.28
N ASN A 94 1.60 3.08 8.53
CA ASN A 94 0.80 2.51 7.43
C ASN A 94 -0.59 2.08 7.94
N PHE A 95 -0.65 1.43 9.09
CA PHE A 95 -1.86 0.87 9.68
C PHE A 95 -2.70 1.91 10.45
N LYS A 96 -2.25 3.15 10.48
CA LYS A 96 -2.99 4.34 10.93
C LYS A 96 -3.43 5.21 9.75
N PHE A 97 -3.33 4.69 8.52
CA PHE A 97 -3.58 5.45 7.29
C PHE A 97 -2.78 6.76 7.21
N PHE A 98 -1.62 6.85 7.85
CA PHE A 98 -0.85 8.10 8.01
C PHE A 98 -1.72 9.27 8.50
N ASP A 99 -2.66 9.01 9.40
CA ASP A 99 -3.65 9.93 9.99
C ASP A 99 -4.70 10.47 8.99
N ALA A 100 -4.75 9.96 7.77
CA ALA A 100 -5.77 10.35 6.79
C ALA A 100 -7.18 9.96 7.28
N PRO A 101 -8.20 10.81 7.06
CA PRO A 101 -9.55 10.56 7.56
C PRO A 101 -10.28 9.44 6.81
N VAL A 102 -9.82 9.10 5.60
CA VAL A 102 -10.42 8.07 4.74
C VAL A 102 -9.39 7.05 4.34
N GLY A 103 -9.76 5.78 4.45
CA GLY A 103 -9.06 4.66 3.86
C GLY A 103 -9.83 4.05 2.70
N LEU A 104 -9.11 3.53 1.72
CA LEU A 104 -9.67 2.75 0.62
C LEU A 104 -9.04 1.37 0.65
N PHE A 105 -9.81 0.33 0.30
CA PHE A 105 -9.30 -1.00 -0.02
C PHE A 105 -9.77 -1.39 -1.41
N PHE A 106 -8.86 -1.90 -2.20
CA PHE A 106 -9.10 -2.36 -3.57
C PHE A 106 -9.01 -3.87 -3.58
N THR A 107 -10.02 -4.51 -4.17
CA THR A 107 -10.07 -5.96 -4.32
C THR A 107 -10.42 -6.35 -5.75
N ILE A 108 -10.15 -7.59 -6.10
CA ILE A 108 -10.62 -8.24 -7.32
C ILE A 108 -11.17 -9.62 -6.95
N ASP A 109 -12.02 -10.19 -7.80
CA ASP A 109 -12.46 -11.58 -7.62
C ASP A 109 -11.29 -12.55 -7.82
N ARG A 110 -11.15 -13.56 -6.95
CA ARG A 110 -10.08 -14.58 -7.02
C ARG A 110 -10.10 -15.40 -8.30
N VAL A 111 -11.25 -15.49 -8.94
CA VAL A 111 -11.39 -16.16 -10.24
C VAL A 111 -10.65 -15.42 -11.35
N MET A 112 -10.38 -14.13 -11.16
CA MET A 112 -9.64 -13.32 -12.12
C MET A 112 -8.14 -13.62 -12.04
N GLY A 113 -7.52 -13.77 -13.20
CA GLY A 113 -6.08 -14.05 -13.30
C GLY A 113 -5.19 -12.85 -13.00
N ARG A 114 -3.87 -13.07 -13.01
CA ARG A 114 -2.84 -12.04 -12.72
C ARG A 114 -2.93 -10.80 -13.62
N GLY A 115 -3.47 -10.93 -14.85
CA GLY A 115 -3.71 -9.78 -15.73
C GLY A 115 -4.63 -8.73 -15.11
N SER A 116 -5.59 -9.15 -14.30
CA SER A 116 -6.50 -8.23 -13.59
C SER A 116 -5.82 -7.39 -12.50
N LEU A 117 -4.65 -7.82 -12.01
CA LEU A 117 -3.82 -6.98 -11.13
C LEU A 117 -3.25 -5.78 -11.89
N VAL A 118 -2.91 -5.95 -13.19
CA VAL A 118 -2.47 -4.85 -14.06
C VAL A 118 -3.63 -3.87 -14.28
N ASP A 119 -4.82 -4.39 -14.59
CA ASP A 119 -6.03 -3.58 -14.78
C ASP A 119 -6.37 -2.79 -13.50
N CYS A 120 -6.32 -3.46 -12.34
CA CYS A 120 -6.56 -2.83 -11.05
C CYS A 120 -5.50 -1.76 -10.73
N GLY A 121 -4.23 -2.00 -11.07
CA GLY A 121 -3.15 -1.02 -10.92
C GLY A 121 -3.40 0.26 -11.72
N MET A 122 -3.87 0.14 -12.96
CA MET A 122 -4.26 1.29 -13.79
C MET A 122 -5.45 2.04 -13.19
N PHE A 123 -6.42 1.32 -12.65
CA PHE A 123 -7.55 1.93 -11.95
C PHE A 123 -7.10 2.67 -10.68
N ILE A 124 -6.26 2.07 -9.84
CA ILE A 124 -5.70 2.68 -8.63
C ILE A 124 -4.93 3.97 -8.99
N GLN A 125 -4.11 3.95 -10.06
CA GLN A 125 -3.42 5.14 -10.53
C GLN A 125 -4.41 6.24 -10.96
N ASN A 126 -5.50 5.90 -11.64
CA ASN A 126 -6.54 6.85 -11.99
C ASN A 126 -7.23 7.45 -10.76
N VAL A 127 -7.42 6.68 -9.68
CA VAL A 127 -7.93 7.21 -8.39
C VAL A 127 -6.98 8.27 -7.85
N MET A 128 -5.66 7.99 -7.86
CA MET A 128 -4.65 8.93 -7.38
C MET A 128 -4.64 10.24 -8.19
N VAL A 129 -4.68 10.15 -9.52
CA VAL A 129 -4.73 11.32 -10.42
C VAL A 129 -6.01 12.13 -10.20
N ALA A 130 -7.17 11.45 -10.10
CA ALA A 130 -8.45 12.10 -9.86
C ALA A 130 -8.53 12.78 -8.48
N ALA A 131 -7.87 12.22 -7.46
CA ALA A 131 -7.73 12.83 -6.13
C ALA A 131 -6.90 14.12 -6.23
N ARG A 132 -5.75 14.09 -6.92
CA ARG A 132 -4.90 15.29 -7.12
C ARG A 132 -5.64 16.41 -7.85
N ALA A 133 -6.46 16.08 -8.82
CA ALA A 133 -7.29 17.05 -9.52
C ALA A 133 -8.33 17.74 -8.59
N ARG A 134 -8.51 17.23 -7.38
CA ARG A 134 -9.39 17.77 -6.33
C ARG A 134 -8.62 18.25 -5.11
N SER A 135 -7.33 18.52 -5.24
CA SER A 135 -6.43 18.94 -4.17
C SER A 135 -6.34 17.94 -2.99
N LEU A 136 -6.68 16.67 -3.26
CA LEU A 136 -6.51 15.59 -2.30
C LEU A 136 -5.17 14.85 -2.54
N HIS A 137 -4.68 14.22 -1.50
CA HIS A 137 -3.46 13.42 -1.51
C HIS A 137 -3.79 11.97 -1.18
N THR A 138 -3.00 11.07 -1.75
CA THR A 138 -3.17 9.62 -1.59
C THR A 138 -1.84 8.96 -1.31
N CYS A 139 -1.89 7.85 -0.57
CA CYS A 139 -0.76 6.96 -0.39
C CYS A 139 -1.22 5.51 -0.54
N PRO A 140 -0.92 4.82 -1.67
CA PRO A 140 -1.22 3.40 -1.82
C PRO A 140 -0.29 2.58 -0.92
N GLN A 141 -0.83 1.54 -0.29
CA GLN A 141 -0.18 0.80 0.78
C GLN A 141 -0.43 -0.70 0.62
N ALA A 142 0.52 -1.42 0.02
CA ALA A 142 0.48 -2.88 -0.05
C ALA A 142 0.64 -3.55 1.34
N ALA A 143 1.15 -2.82 2.34
CA ALA A 143 1.32 -3.32 3.71
C ALA A 143 0.03 -3.89 4.33
N TRP A 144 -1.14 -3.48 3.89
CA TRP A 144 -2.42 -3.99 4.35
C TRP A 144 -2.70 -5.44 3.94
N ASN A 145 -2.07 -5.93 2.87
CA ASN A 145 -2.37 -7.26 2.29
C ASN A 145 -2.17 -8.40 3.28
N GLY A 146 -1.17 -8.32 4.14
CA GLY A 146 -0.94 -9.31 5.19
C GLY A 146 -2.05 -9.36 6.24
N PHE A 147 -2.85 -8.32 6.36
CA PHE A 147 -3.91 -8.20 7.36
C PHE A 147 -5.33 -8.34 6.79
N ALA A 148 -5.46 -8.85 5.57
CA ALA A 148 -6.76 -9.05 4.91
C ALA A 148 -7.75 -9.85 5.79
N LYS A 149 -7.26 -10.84 6.55
CA LYS A 149 -8.06 -11.64 7.50
C LYS A 149 -8.75 -10.81 8.60
N ILE A 150 -8.11 -9.73 9.05
CA ILE A 150 -8.69 -8.79 10.03
C ILE A 150 -9.64 -7.82 9.33
N ILE A 151 -9.25 -7.32 8.17
CA ILE A 151 -9.94 -6.24 7.46
C ILE A 151 -11.23 -6.75 6.82
N ALA A 152 -11.20 -7.92 6.18
CA ALA A 152 -12.31 -8.47 5.41
C ALA A 152 -13.65 -8.48 6.16
N PRO A 153 -13.74 -9.01 7.40
CA PRO A 153 -15.01 -9.03 8.13
C PRO A 153 -15.50 -7.63 8.55
N ILE A 154 -14.59 -6.66 8.69
CA ILE A 154 -14.96 -5.29 9.07
C ILE A 154 -15.58 -4.53 7.88
N ILE A 155 -15.05 -4.74 6.69
CA ILE A 155 -15.51 -4.06 5.48
C ILE A 155 -16.60 -4.83 4.71
N GLY A 156 -16.90 -6.06 5.12
CA GLY A 156 -17.83 -6.94 4.41
C GLY A 156 -17.27 -7.48 3.09
N MET A 157 -15.94 -7.65 3.00
CA MET A 157 -15.29 -8.23 1.84
C MET A 157 -15.72 -9.68 1.63
N GLY A 158 -16.10 -10.02 0.41
CA GLY A 158 -16.54 -11.37 0.04
C GLY A 158 -15.41 -12.41 0.12
N GLU A 159 -15.75 -13.66 0.47
CA GLU A 159 -14.78 -14.76 0.51
C GLU A 159 -14.11 -15.02 -0.84
N GLY A 160 -14.83 -14.75 -1.93
CA GLY A 160 -14.33 -14.84 -3.30
C GLY A 160 -13.39 -13.73 -3.72
N GLU A 161 -13.16 -12.71 -2.89
CA GLU A 161 -12.32 -11.58 -3.24
C GLU A 161 -10.89 -11.74 -2.76
N LEU A 162 -9.98 -11.10 -3.48
CA LEU A 162 -8.56 -10.95 -3.17
C LEU A 162 -8.24 -9.48 -2.94
N MET A 163 -7.69 -9.14 -1.79
CA MET A 163 -7.23 -7.77 -1.50
C MET A 163 -5.98 -7.47 -2.32
N VAL A 164 -6.03 -6.39 -3.10
CA VAL A 164 -4.93 -5.94 -3.96
C VAL A 164 -4.07 -4.90 -3.25
N CYS A 165 -4.70 -3.88 -2.67
CA CYS A 165 -3.99 -2.76 -2.05
C CYS A 165 -4.93 -1.98 -1.14
N GLY A 166 -4.38 -1.37 -0.09
CA GLY A 166 -5.04 -0.29 0.62
C GLY A 166 -4.54 1.08 0.16
N MET A 167 -5.22 2.15 0.56
CA MET A 167 -4.81 3.52 0.24
C MET A 167 -5.32 4.48 1.31
N SER A 168 -4.45 5.38 1.75
CA SER A 168 -4.83 6.55 2.56
C SER A 168 -5.29 7.67 1.65
N LEU A 169 -6.33 8.43 2.05
CA LEU A 169 -6.88 9.56 1.29
C LEU A 169 -7.19 10.72 2.24
N GLY A 170 -6.61 11.88 1.95
CA GLY A 170 -6.81 13.09 2.75
C GLY A 170 -6.05 14.29 2.18
N HIS A 171 -5.84 15.31 3.01
CA HIS A 171 -4.95 16.42 2.71
C HIS A 171 -3.58 16.15 3.35
N ALA A 172 -2.50 16.37 2.59
CA ALA A 172 -1.16 16.26 3.15
C ALA A 172 -0.89 17.40 4.14
N ASP A 173 -0.24 17.09 5.26
CA ASP A 173 0.37 18.08 6.13
C ASP A 173 1.68 18.55 5.48
N GLU A 174 1.67 19.72 4.88
CA GLU A 174 2.83 20.30 4.18
C GLU A 174 3.99 20.62 5.15
N SER A 175 3.70 20.74 6.45
CA SER A 175 4.72 20.99 7.49
C SER A 175 5.45 19.71 7.92
N ALA A 176 4.89 18.54 7.64
CA ALA A 176 5.48 17.27 8.03
C ALA A 176 6.73 16.94 7.19
N LYS A 177 7.87 16.74 7.86
CA LYS A 177 9.15 16.41 7.20
C LYS A 177 9.04 15.27 6.21
N VAL A 178 8.25 14.24 6.51
CA VAL A 178 8.07 13.07 5.64
C VAL A 178 7.58 13.47 4.25
N ASN A 179 6.80 14.53 4.13
CA ASN A 179 6.24 15.01 2.87
C ASN A 179 7.24 15.81 2.03
N THR A 180 8.42 16.14 2.58
CA THR A 180 9.54 16.73 1.81
C THR A 180 10.45 15.67 1.17
N PHE A 181 10.20 14.39 1.40
CA PHE A 181 11.00 13.30 0.85
C PHE A 181 10.63 13.05 -0.63
N HIS A 182 11.51 13.48 -1.52
CA HIS A 182 11.38 13.23 -2.95
C HIS A 182 12.19 11.99 -3.34
N THR A 183 11.47 10.89 -3.61
CA THR A 183 12.10 9.64 -4.04
C THR A 183 12.65 9.78 -5.46
N PRO A 184 13.90 9.36 -5.74
CA PRO A 184 14.47 9.41 -7.08
C PRO A 184 13.70 8.54 -8.06
N ARG A 185 13.82 8.85 -9.33
CA ARG A 185 13.27 8.06 -10.44
C ARG A 185 14.39 7.77 -11.44
N VAL A 186 14.33 6.59 -12.04
CA VAL A 186 15.19 6.24 -13.16
C VAL A 186 14.81 7.12 -14.35
N ALA A 187 15.79 7.62 -15.08
CA ALA A 187 15.55 8.42 -16.28
C ALA A 187 14.87 7.59 -17.37
N ALA A 188 14.06 8.25 -18.19
CA ALA A 188 13.28 7.55 -19.21
C ALA A 188 14.16 6.78 -20.21
N GLU A 189 15.32 7.33 -20.51
CA GLU A 189 16.32 6.74 -21.42
C GLU A 189 16.87 5.41 -20.89
N ASP A 190 16.94 5.24 -19.56
CA ASP A 190 17.53 4.05 -18.94
C ASP A 190 16.57 2.84 -18.99
N PHE A 191 15.26 3.04 -19.05
CA PHE A 191 14.28 1.96 -19.12
C PHE A 191 13.60 1.83 -20.49
N THR A 192 13.83 2.76 -21.42
CA THR A 192 13.26 2.71 -22.77
C THR A 192 14.23 2.06 -23.75
N ARG A 193 13.73 1.23 -24.64
CA ARG A 193 14.46 0.65 -25.76
C ARG A 193 13.74 1.04 -27.05
N TRP A 194 14.43 1.74 -27.93
CA TRP A 194 13.94 2.05 -29.27
C TRP A 194 14.32 0.92 -30.20
N VAL A 195 13.33 0.34 -30.85
CA VAL A 195 13.51 -0.72 -31.85
C VAL A 195 12.89 -0.22 -33.14
N GLY A 196 13.72 -0.04 -34.19
CA GLY A 196 13.34 0.44 -35.51
C GLY A 196 14.10 -0.22 -36.60
#